data_58d9e94831f607ad004a75abdbe0ad34
#
_entry.id   58d9e94831f607ad004a75abdbe0ad34
#
_cell.length_a   1.000
_cell.length_b   1.000
_cell.length_c   1.000
_cell.angle_alpha   90.00
_cell.angle_beta   90.00
_cell.angle_gamma   90.00
#
_symmetry.space_group_name_H-M   'P 1'
#
loop_
_entity.id
_entity.type
_entity.pdbx_description
1 polymer ?
#
loop_
_entity_poly.entity_id
_entity_poly.type
_entity_poly.pdbx_seq_one_letter_code
_entity_poly.pdbx_strand_id
1 'polypeptide(L)'
;MALYHSPLYKDALAQLEEAASVMKADENIIDRLKKPKRAIQVSIPIRLDDGTVKTFEGYRVQHNLTLGPGKGGIRFHPDVDLSETTALAMLMTFKCALVGLPLGGAKGGVKVDPNDLSRQELQGLTRRFAMEIGPFVGPDKDIPAPDIGTDRQTMAWFMDTYSQVHGYASHGVVTGKPISVGGPLGREEATGRGVAYCVNFAYDRMDKQVDNNTTVAIHGFGKVGMPAAVDLAEQGAKIVAVSDVSGAVYDPDGLDVLKLINWVKGRKLLKDYHGVEHISN
;
A
#
# COMPACT_ATOMS: atom_id res chain seq x y z
N MET A 1 -27.52 -9.87 6.57
CA MET A 1 -26.39 -9.85 5.61
C MET A 1 -25.11 -10.19 6.33
N ALA A 2 -24.24 -11.00 5.73
CA ALA A 2 -22.92 -11.26 6.31
C ALA A 2 -22.12 -9.96 6.38
N LEU A 3 -21.47 -9.71 7.52
CA LEU A 3 -20.71 -8.48 7.76
C LEU A 3 -19.50 -8.34 6.79
N TYR A 4 -18.99 -9.47 6.29
CA TYR A 4 -17.88 -9.56 5.37
C TYR A 4 -18.29 -10.36 4.13
N HIS A 5 -18.38 -9.69 2.97
CA HIS A 5 -18.96 -10.29 1.76
C HIS A 5 -18.28 -9.86 0.45
N SER A 6 -17.28 -8.97 0.51
CA SER A 6 -16.58 -8.51 -0.69
C SER A 6 -15.90 -9.68 -1.44
N PRO A 7 -15.75 -9.59 -2.77
CA PRO A 7 -14.99 -10.58 -3.54
C PRO A 7 -13.59 -10.79 -2.96
N LEU A 8 -12.88 -9.71 -2.65
CA LEU A 8 -11.54 -9.76 -2.07
C LEU A 8 -11.48 -10.52 -0.75
N TYR A 9 -12.53 -10.40 0.10
CA TYR A 9 -12.58 -11.17 1.36
C TYR A 9 -12.77 -12.67 1.11
N LYS A 10 -13.61 -13.03 0.13
CA LYS A 10 -13.80 -14.41 -0.26
C LYS A 10 -12.52 -15.03 -0.83
N ASP A 11 -11.81 -14.26 -1.66
CA ASP A 11 -10.54 -14.70 -2.24
C ASP A 11 -9.46 -14.90 -1.14
N ALA A 12 -9.38 -13.98 -0.18
CA ALA A 12 -8.46 -14.10 0.95
C ALA A 12 -8.78 -15.32 1.83
N LEU A 13 -10.07 -15.65 2.04
CA LEU A 13 -10.49 -16.86 2.74
C LEU A 13 -10.13 -18.12 1.95
N ALA A 14 -10.36 -18.14 0.64
CA ALA A 14 -10.03 -19.28 -0.22
C ALA A 14 -8.53 -19.57 -0.18
N GLN A 15 -7.68 -18.55 -0.27
CA GLN A 15 -6.23 -18.70 -0.14
C GLN A 15 -5.82 -19.27 1.24
N LEU A 16 -6.45 -18.81 2.32
CA LEU A 16 -6.21 -19.35 3.65
C LEU A 16 -6.60 -20.83 3.74
N GLU A 17 -7.76 -21.20 3.21
CA GLU A 17 -8.29 -22.57 3.26
C GLU A 17 -7.43 -23.54 2.41
N GLU A 18 -7.00 -23.09 1.24
CA GLU A 18 -6.07 -23.85 0.39
C GLU A 18 -4.74 -24.11 1.11
N ALA A 19 -4.12 -23.06 1.66
CA ALA A 19 -2.89 -23.19 2.43
C ALA A 19 -3.07 -24.10 3.65
N ALA A 20 -4.17 -23.95 4.38
CA ALA A 20 -4.49 -24.80 5.53
C ALA A 20 -4.63 -26.28 5.18
N SER A 21 -5.26 -26.58 4.02
CA SER A 21 -5.42 -27.93 3.53
C SER A 21 -4.06 -28.59 3.20
N VAL A 22 -3.17 -27.86 2.52
CA VAL A 22 -1.82 -28.35 2.19
C VAL A 22 -0.99 -28.59 3.45
N MET A 23 -1.08 -27.68 4.43
CA MET A 23 -0.34 -27.78 5.70
C MET A 23 -0.95 -28.77 6.68
N LYS A 24 -2.17 -29.26 6.44
CA LYS A 24 -2.97 -30.02 7.43
C LYS A 24 -3.06 -29.26 8.77
N ALA A 25 -3.35 -27.96 8.68
CA ALA A 25 -3.37 -27.09 9.83
C ALA A 25 -4.56 -27.38 10.77
N ASP A 26 -4.39 -27.06 12.07
CA ASP A 26 -5.45 -27.18 13.06
C ASP A 26 -6.64 -26.26 12.73
N GLU A 27 -7.83 -26.84 12.60
CA GLU A 27 -9.06 -26.14 12.24
C GLU A 27 -9.41 -25.01 13.22
N ASN A 28 -9.07 -25.14 14.51
CA ASN A 28 -9.30 -24.09 15.51
C ASN A 28 -8.43 -22.86 15.26
N ILE A 29 -7.21 -23.07 14.77
CA ILE A 29 -6.32 -21.97 14.37
C ILE A 29 -6.88 -21.28 13.12
N ILE A 30 -7.33 -22.06 12.15
CA ILE A 30 -7.91 -21.54 10.90
C ILE A 30 -9.19 -20.75 11.18
N ASP A 31 -10.10 -21.23 12.03
CA ASP A 31 -11.32 -20.48 12.40
C ASP A 31 -10.98 -19.11 13.00
N ARG A 32 -9.94 -19.02 13.83
CA ARG A 32 -9.46 -17.75 14.38
C ARG A 32 -8.88 -16.80 13.32
N LEU A 33 -8.25 -17.34 12.29
CA LEU A 33 -7.68 -16.55 11.20
C LEU A 33 -8.72 -16.11 10.15
N LYS A 34 -9.92 -16.70 10.16
CA LYS A 34 -11.01 -16.27 9.29
C LYS A 34 -11.64 -14.95 9.70
N LYS A 35 -11.48 -14.51 10.93
CA LYS A 35 -12.15 -13.32 11.47
C LYS A 35 -11.16 -12.33 12.07
N PRO A 36 -11.38 -11.02 11.92
CA PRO A 36 -10.52 -10.02 12.56
C PRO A 36 -10.72 -10.04 14.09
N LYS A 37 -9.63 -9.74 14.80
CA LYS A 37 -9.67 -9.54 16.26
C LYS A 37 -10.55 -8.33 16.62
N ARG A 38 -10.53 -7.27 15.81
CA ARG A 38 -11.27 -6.03 16.06
C ARG A 38 -11.52 -5.28 14.76
N ALA A 39 -12.73 -4.77 14.61
CA ALA A 39 -13.10 -3.84 13.54
C ALA A 39 -13.71 -2.59 14.17
N ILE A 40 -13.28 -1.43 13.75
CA ILE A 40 -13.68 -0.13 14.25
C ILE A 40 -14.22 0.67 13.06
N GLN A 41 -15.44 1.17 13.19
CA GLN A 41 -16.05 2.10 12.25
C GLN A 41 -16.23 3.44 12.96
N VAL A 42 -15.90 4.52 12.29
CA VAL A 42 -15.96 5.87 12.83
C VAL A 42 -16.63 6.83 11.86
N SER A 43 -17.31 7.83 12.39
CA SER A 43 -17.85 8.97 11.64
C SER A 43 -16.85 10.12 11.68
N ILE A 44 -16.59 10.72 10.52
CA ILE A 44 -15.55 11.74 10.33
C ILE A 44 -16.21 13.02 9.79
N PRO A 45 -16.82 13.86 10.64
CA PRO A 45 -17.35 15.15 10.21
C PRO A 45 -16.20 16.15 10.00
N ILE A 46 -16.19 16.79 8.84
CA ILE A 46 -15.27 17.90 8.54
C ILE A 46 -16.07 19.10 7.99
N ARG A 47 -15.55 20.30 8.20
CA ARG A 47 -16.06 21.50 7.54
C ARG A 47 -15.36 21.63 6.19
N LEU A 48 -16.16 21.80 5.13
CA LEU A 48 -15.68 22.06 3.77
C LEU A 48 -15.35 23.55 3.59
N ASP A 49 -14.66 23.89 2.51
CA ASP A 49 -14.22 25.25 2.20
C ASP A 49 -15.42 26.19 1.96
N ASP A 50 -16.56 25.67 1.55
CA ASP A 50 -17.84 26.39 1.42
C ASP A 50 -18.56 26.64 2.75
N GLY A 51 -18.00 26.15 3.87
CA GLY A 51 -18.54 26.29 5.21
C GLY A 51 -19.54 25.20 5.62
N THR A 52 -19.95 24.32 4.71
CA THR A 52 -20.83 23.18 5.03
C THR A 52 -20.09 22.09 5.82
N VAL A 53 -20.83 21.23 6.49
CA VAL A 53 -20.27 20.05 7.18
C VAL A 53 -20.63 18.79 6.41
N LYS A 54 -19.61 18.03 6.03
CA LYS A 54 -19.78 16.71 5.42
C LYS A 54 -19.20 15.64 6.34
N THR A 55 -19.93 14.53 6.49
CA THR A 55 -19.50 13.39 7.32
C THR A 55 -19.10 12.24 6.44
N PHE A 56 -17.90 11.73 6.67
CA PHE A 56 -17.35 10.56 5.96
C PHE A 56 -17.31 9.35 6.88
N GLU A 57 -17.31 8.16 6.29
CA GLU A 57 -17.15 6.90 7.02
C GLU A 57 -15.68 6.47 6.99
N GLY A 58 -15.16 6.10 8.15
CA GLY A 58 -13.80 5.58 8.30
C GLY A 58 -13.77 4.24 8.99
N TYR A 59 -12.75 3.43 8.67
CA TYR A 59 -12.58 2.09 9.20
C TYR A 59 -11.12 1.86 9.64
N ARG A 60 -10.94 1.11 10.75
CA ARG A 60 -9.67 0.50 11.11
C ARG A 60 -9.93 -0.93 11.57
N VAL A 61 -9.32 -1.89 10.90
CA VAL A 61 -9.43 -3.31 11.21
C VAL A 61 -8.08 -3.84 11.67
N GLN A 62 -8.07 -4.49 12.84
CA GLN A 62 -6.94 -5.22 13.38
C GLN A 62 -7.26 -6.71 13.24
N HIS A 63 -6.61 -7.37 12.30
CA HIS A 63 -6.92 -8.76 11.98
C HIS A 63 -6.29 -9.71 13.00
N ASN A 64 -4.97 -9.72 13.13
CA ASN A 64 -4.26 -10.56 14.08
C ASN A 64 -3.05 -9.78 14.64
N LEU A 65 -2.86 -9.84 15.96
CA LEU A 65 -1.81 -9.12 16.67
C LEU A 65 -0.87 -10.07 17.44
N THR A 66 -0.90 -11.35 17.13
CA THR A 66 -0.11 -12.37 17.87
C THR A 66 1.40 -12.18 17.68
N LEU A 67 1.83 -11.79 16.48
CA LEU A 67 3.25 -11.57 16.18
C LEU A 67 3.76 -10.19 16.62
N GLY A 68 2.88 -9.26 16.95
CA GLY A 68 3.25 -7.91 17.35
C GLY A 68 2.21 -6.85 16.98
N PRO A 69 2.58 -5.56 17.05
CA PRO A 69 1.67 -4.47 16.69
C PRO A 69 1.06 -4.63 15.31
N GLY A 70 -0.20 -4.24 15.17
CA GLY A 70 -0.87 -4.22 13.87
C GLY A 70 -0.10 -3.36 12.86
N LYS A 71 -0.01 -3.81 11.61
CA LYS A 71 0.66 -3.07 10.53
C LYS A 71 -0.19 -3.06 9.28
N GLY A 72 -0.45 -1.87 8.72
CA GLY A 72 -1.16 -1.75 7.46
C GLY A 72 -1.51 -0.33 7.06
N GLY A 73 -1.75 -0.13 5.76
CA GLY A 73 -2.03 1.17 5.17
C GLY A 73 -3.40 1.75 5.53
N ILE A 74 -3.55 3.04 5.28
CA ILE A 74 -4.82 3.78 5.28
C ILE A 74 -5.13 4.12 3.82
N ARG A 75 -6.29 3.67 3.31
CA ARG A 75 -6.75 3.90 1.94
C ARG A 75 -7.82 4.98 1.93
N PHE A 76 -7.69 5.97 1.07
CA PHE A 76 -8.77 6.91 0.74
C PHE A 76 -9.28 6.59 -0.65
N HIS A 77 -10.49 6.05 -0.71
CA HIS A 77 -11.11 5.65 -1.98
C HIS A 77 -12.64 5.58 -1.82
N PRO A 78 -13.43 5.92 -2.84
CA PRO A 78 -14.89 5.89 -2.77
C PRO A 78 -15.48 4.49 -2.50
N ASP A 79 -14.78 3.44 -2.88
CA ASP A 79 -15.23 2.04 -2.71
C ASP A 79 -14.80 1.41 -1.37
N VAL A 80 -14.10 2.15 -0.51
CA VAL A 80 -13.71 1.62 0.81
C VAL A 80 -14.94 1.23 1.62
N ASP A 81 -14.93 -0.01 2.07
CA ASP A 81 -15.90 -0.56 3.01
C ASP A 81 -15.24 -1.44 4.09
N LEU A 82 -16.05 -1.88 5.05
CA LEU A 82 -15.55 -2.72 6.13
C LEU A 82 -15.06 -4.09 5.64
N SER A 83 -15.72 -4.66 4.65
CA SER A 83 -15.39 -6.00 4.13
C SER A 83 -14.07 -6.01 3.37
N GLU A 84 -13.85 -5.04 2.47
CA GLU A 84 -12.57 -4.85 1.78
C GLU A 84 -11.44 -4.58 2.78
N THR A 85 -11.69 -3.66 3.73
CA THR A 85 -10.71 -3.32 4.77
C THR A 85 -10.33 -4.54 5.61
N THR A 86 -11.29 -5.44 5.88
CA THR A 86 -11.03 -6.69 6.62
C THR A 86 -10.18 -7.66 5.81
N ALA A 87 -10.49 -7.84 4.53
CA ALA A 87 -9.68 -8.67 3.63
C ALA A 87 -8.22 -8.19 3.57
N LEU A 88 -8.03 -6.89 3.37
CA LEU A 88 -6.70 -6.29 3.31
C LEU A 88 -5.95 -6.40 4.65
N ALA A 89 -6.64 -6.33 5.80
CA ALA A 89 -6.03 -6.54 7.11
C ALA A 89 -5.58 -8.00 7.29
N MET A 90 -6.36 -8.98 6.80
CA MET A 90 -5.99 -10.39 6.76
C MET A 90 -4.73 -10.62 5.92
N LEU A 91 -4.71 -10.10 4.70
CA LEU A 91 -3.54 -10.18 3.81
C LEU A 91 -2.29 -9.53 4.43
N MET A 92 -2.44 -8.46 5.20
CA MET A 92 -1.33 -7.85 5.94
C MET A 92 -0.78 -8.76 7.03
N THR A 93 -1.63 -9.55 7.72
CA THR A 93 -1.17 -10.57 8.68
C THR A 93 -0.27 -11.59 8.00
N PHE A 94 -0.73 -12.13 6.86
CA PHE A 94 0.04 -13.13 6.11
C PHE A 94 1.32 -12.54 5.52
N LYS A 95 1.24 -11.33 4.97
CA LYS A 95 2.40 -10.63 4.43
C LYS A 95 3.52 -10.42 5.46
N CYS A 96 3.18 -9.96 6.66
CA CYS A 96 4.16 -9.77 7.73
C CYS A 96 4.75 -11.10 8.20
N ALA A 97 3.92 -12.11 8.40
CA ALA A 97 4.33 -13.45 8.83
C ALA A 97 5.23 -14.14 7.81
N LEU A 98 4.91 -14.04 6.51
CA LEU A 98 5.65 -14.67 5.42
C LEU A 98 7.13 -14.26 5.39
N VAL A 99 7.44 -13.03 5.72
CA VAL A 99 8.81 -12.50 5.76
C VAL A 99 9.39 -12.39 7.18
N GLY A 100 8.73 -13.02 8.17
CA GLY A 100 9.23 -13.11 9.55
C GLY A 100 9.26 -11.79 10.31
N LEU A 101 8.44 -10.80 9.94
CA LEU A 101 8.37 -9.54 10.67
C LEU A 101 7.60 -9.71 11.99
N PRO A 102 8.06 -9.12 13.10
CA PRO A 102 7.38 -9.14 14.39
C PRO A 102 6.21 -8.14 14.42
N LEU A 103 5.30 -8.27 13.46
CA LEU A 103 4.17 -7.38 13.26
C LEU A 103 2.90 -8.19 12.97
N GLY A 104 1.79 -7.71 13.51
CA GLY A 104 0.47 -8.19 13.17
C GLY A 104 -0.06 -7.59 11.87
N GLY A 105 -1.30 -7.91 11.52
CA GLY A 105 -1.99 -7.36 10.34
C GLY A 105 -3.10 -6.41 10.73
N ALA A 106 -3.08 -5.23 10.11
CA ALA A 106 -4.15 -4.24 10.22
C ALA A 106 -4.37 -3.52 8.88
N LYS A 107 -5.50 -2.87 8.74
CA LYS A 107 -5.83 -2.01 7.60
C LYS A 107 -6.79 -0.93 8.03
N GLY A 108 -6.71 0.23 7.39
CA GLY A 108 -7.68 1.30 7.55
C GLY A 108 -8.08 1.91 6.22
N GLY A 109 -9.12 2.71 6.25
CA GLY A 109 -9.55 3.49 5.10
C GLY A 109 -10.65 4.46 5.45
N VAL A 110 -10.85 5.41 4.54
CA VAL A 110 -11.97 6.35 4.56
C VAL A 110 -12.67 6.30 3.21
N LYS A 111 -13.97 6.20 3.24
CA LYS A 111 -14.81 6.22 2.03
C LYS A 111 -14.89 7.64 1.50
N VAL A 112 -13.99 8.00 0.58
CA VAL A 112 -13.85 9.33 0.01
C VAL A 112 -13.06 9.28 -1.28
N ASP A 113 -13.41 10.10 -2.27
CA ASP A 113 -12.47 10.43 -3.36
C ASP A 113 -11.59 11.59 -2.90
N PRO A 114 -10.27 11.39 -2.70
CA PRO A 114 -9.38 12.46 -2.26
C PRO A 114 -9.23 13.59 -3.30
N ASN A 115 -9.59 13.36 -4.57
CA ASN A 115 -9.53 14.36 -5.63
C ASN A 115 -10.70 15.37 -5.52
N ASP A 116 -11.78 15.01 -4.84
CA ASP A 116 -12.93 15.89 -4.60
C ASP A 116 -12.68 16.89 -3.45
N LEU A 117 -11.56 16.74 -2.74
CA LEU A 117 -11.25 17.58 -1.58
C LEU A 117 -10.09 18.53 -1.86
N SER A 118 -10.20 19.75 -1.35
CA SER A 118 -9.05 20.63 -1.29
C SER A 118 -7.97 20.06 -0.37
N ARG A 119 -6.74 20.59 -0.48
CA ARG A 119 -5.66 20.19 0.41
C ARG A 119 -5.99 20.45 1.89
N GLN A 120 -6.72 21.52 2.19
CA GLN A 120 -7.12 21.90 3.55
C GLN A 120 -8.20 20.94 4.09
N GLU A 121 -9.17 20.60 3.26
CA GLU A 121 -10.21 19.61 3.59
C GLU A 121 -9.61 18.22 3.79
N LEU A 122 -8.69 17.78 2.92
CA LEU A 122 -7.99 16.52 3.06
C LEU A 122 -7.14 16.46 4.35
N GLN A 123 -6.52 17.58 4.73
CA GLN A 123 -5.82 17.69 6.01
C GLN A 123 -6.80 17.55 7.17
N GLY A 124 -7.93 18.25 7.12
CA GLY A 124 -9.00 18.19 8.12
C GLY A 124 -9.52 16.75 8.29
N LEU A 125 -9.82 16.08 7.17
CA LEU A 125 -10.25 14.68 7.13
C LEU A 125 -9.23 13.75 7.81
N THR A 126 -7.97 13.88 7.42
CA THR A 126 -6.88 13.06 7.96
C THR A 126 -6.71 13.27 9.46
N ARG A 127 -6.70 14.51 9.92
CA ARG A 127 -6.57 14.85 11.33
C ARG A 127 -7.76 14.33 12.15
N ARG A 128 -8.97 14.50 11.64
CA ARG A 128 -10.16 13.97 12.31
C ARG A 128 -10.14 12.44 12.38
N PHE A 129 -9.81 11.77 11.30
CA PHE A 129 -9.65 10.31 11.31
C PHE A 129 -8.59 9.84 12.30
N ALA A 130 -7.44 10.53 12.37
CA ALA A 130 -6.38 10.22 13.33
C ALA A 130 -6.85 10.34 14.78
N MET A 131 -7.68 11.34 15.09
CA MET A 131 -8.28 11.50 16.43
C MET A 131 -9.24 10.35 16.76
N GLU A 132 -10.13 10.00 15.83
CA GLU A 132 -11.15 8.95 16.05
C GLU A 132 -10.53 7.56 16.27
N ILE A 133 -9.49 7.20 15.52
CA ILE A 133 -8.82 5.91 15.71
C ILE A 133 -7.63 5.96 16.70
N GLY A 134 -7.26 7.15 17.18
CA GLY A 134 -6.12 7.38 18.07
C GLY A 134 -6.03 6.43 19.26
N PRO A 135 -7.12 6.12 20.00
CA PRO A 135 -7.08 5.19 21.12
C PRO A 135 -6.63 3.77 20.77
N PHE A 136 -6.77 3.37 19.51
CA PHE A 136 -6.54 2.00 19.03
C PHE A 136 -5.21 1.83 18.30
N VAL A 137 -4.57 2.93 17.89
CA VAL A 137 -3.28 2.93 17.18
C VAL A 137 -2.14 3.37 18.10
N GLY A 138 -0.93 3.17 17.66
CA GLY A 138 0.28 3.55 18.41
C GLY A 138 1.46 2.66 18.06
N PRO A 139 2.69 3.06 18.44
CA PRO A 139 3.91 2.31 18.12
C PRO A 139 3.88 0.85 18.58
N ASP A 140 3.25 0.57 19.73
CA ASP A 140 3.18 -0.75 20.34
C ASP A 140 1.83 -1.44 20.18
N LYS A 141 0.88 -0.82 19.45
CA LYS A 141 -0.49 -1.31 19.27
C LYS A 141 -0.81 -1.63 17.83
N ASP A 142 -0.71 -0.61 16.97
CA ASP A 142 -1.10 -0.69 15.56
C ASP A 142 -0.51 0.51 14.81
N ILE A 143 0.29 0.25 13.78
CA ILE A 143 1.11 1.24 13.09
C ILE A 143 0.58 1.43 11.67
N PRO A 144 -0.18 2.52 11.40
CA PRO A 144 -0.63 2.87 10.07
C PRO A 144 0.52 3.18 9.09
N ALA A 145 0.19 3.15 7.82
CA ALA A 145 1.09 3.46 6.71
C ALA A 145 0.29 4.11 5.56
N PRO A 146 0.94 4.72 4.55
CA PRO A 146 0.23 5.16 3.36
C PRO A 146 -0.24 3.98 2.48
N ASP A 147 -1.32 4.21 1.72
CA ASP A 147 -1.89 3.33 0.71
C ASP A 147 -2.49 4.16 -0.44
N ILE A 148 -3.39 3.59 -1.25
CA ILE A 148 -4.10 4.31 -2.32
C ILE A 148 -4.80 5.55 -1.73
N GLY A 149 -4.66 6.68 -2.40
CA GLY A 149 -5.26 7.95 -1.99
C GLY A 149 -4.60 8.65 -0.80
N THR A 150 -3.54 8.07 -0.22
CA THR A 150 -2.74 8.68 0.85
C THR A 150 -1.26 8.70 0.50
N ASP A 151 -0.52 9.60 1.14
CA ASP A 151 0.89 9.83 0.86
C ASP A 151 1.70 10.17 2.13
N ARG A 152 2.92 10.62 1.94
CA ARG A 152 3.80 11.06 3.03
C ARG A 152 3.23 12.24 3.82
N GLN A 153 2.57 13.17 3.13
CA GLN A 153 2.00 14.36 3.78
C GLN A 153 0.81 13.96 4.66
N THR A 154 -0.02 13.04 4.19
CA THR A 154 -1.12 12.45 4.97
C THR A 154 -0.58 11.80 6.26
N MET A 155 0.52 11.05 6.15
CA MET A 155 1.16 10.43 7.33
C MET A 155 1.77 11.46 8.27
N ALA A 156 2.31 12.56 7.76
CA ALA A 156 2.81 13.65 8.60
C ALA A 156 1.68 14.31 9.40
N TRP A 157 0.52 14.58 8.77
CA TRP A 157 -0.64 15.12 9.47
C TRP A 157 -1.20 14.16 10.52
N PHE A 158 -1.22 12.88 10.20
CA PHE A 158 -1.66 11.84 11.14
C PHE A 158 -0.74 11.80 12.37
N MET A 159 0.58 11.73 12.16
CA MET A 159 1.57 11.70 13.23
C MET A 159 1.52 12.96 14.10
N ASP A 160 1.42 14.13 13.49
CA ASP A 160 1.32 15.41 14.19
C ASP A 160 0.08 15.43 15.09
N THR A 161 -1.09 15.03 14.57
CA THR A 161 -2.34 15.01 15.35
C THR A 161 -2.24 14.02 16.52
N TYR A 162 -1.73 12.81 16.28
CA TYR A 162 -1.52 11.82 17.33
C TYR A 162 -0.58 12.35 18.42
N SER A 163 0.51 12.99 18.01
CA SER A 163 1.51 13.55 18.94
C SER A 163 0.94 14.67 19.78
N GLN A 164 0.11 15.56 19.20
CA GLN A 164 -0.56 16.64 19.95
C GLN A 164 -1.50 16.08 21.02
N VAL A 165 -2.30 15.07 20.70
CA VAL A 165 -3.22 14.43 21.66
C VAL A 165 -2.48 13.77 22.81
N HIS A 166 -1.29 13.21 22.55
CA HIS A 166 -0.49 12.50 23.58
C HIS A 166 0.51 13.40 24.29
N GLY A 167 0.70 14.65 23.86
CA GLY A 167 1.59 15.61 24.48
C GLY A 167 3.10 15.39 24.26
N TYR A 168 3.47 14.51 23.35
CA TYR A 168 4.88 14.26 22.93
C TYR A 168 4.98 13.79 21.48
N ALA A 169 6.15 14.01 20.86
CA ALA A 169 6.38 13.60 19.47
C ALA A 169 6.48 12.07 19.36
N SER A 170 5.46 11.43 18.77
CA SER A 170 5.39 9.98 18.59
C SER A 170 5.74 9.60 17.15
N HIS A 171 7.01 9.62 16.80
CA HIS A 171 7.48 9.29 15.44
C HIS A 171 7.16 7.85 15.02
N GLY A 172 7.07 6.91 15.95
CA GLY A 172 6.80 5.50 15.71
C GLY A 172 5.33 5.18 15.35
N VAL A 173 4.40 6.13 15.51
CA VAL A 173 2.97 5.87 15.32
C VAL A 173 2.60 5.52 13.87
N VAL A 174 3.33 6.03 12.87
CA VAL A 174 3.11 5.74 11.45
C VAL A 174 4.42 5.50 10.71
N THR A 175 4.36 4.74 9.62
CA THR A 175 5.44 4.66 8.64
C THR A 175 5.11 5.45 7.37
N GLY A 176 6.08 5.66 6.47
CA GLY A 176 5.87 6.35 5.22
C GLY A 176 5.78 7.87 5.30
N LYS A 177 6.07 8.45 6.46
CA LYS A 177 6.17 9.89 6.66
C LYS A 177 7.45 10.46 6.03
N PRO A 178 7.56 11.80 5.82
CA PRO A 178 8.76 12.45 5.31
C PRO A 178 9.99 12.20 6.19
N ILE A 179 11.17 12.21 5.56
CA ILE A 179 12.47 12.07 6.26
C ILE A 179 12.65 13.17 7.30
N SER A 180 12.25 14.41 6.97
CA SER A 180 12.33 15.57 7.87
C SER A 180 11.58 15.42 9.20
N VAL A 181 10.63 14.48 9.28
CA VAL A 181 9.87 14.17 10.50
C VAL A 181 10.08 12.71 10.95
N GLY A 182 11.28 12.17 10.71
CA GLY A 182 11.70 10.84 11.20
C GLY A 182 11.32 9.68 10.28
N GLY A 183 11.06 9.91 8.99
CA GLY A 183 10.95 8.85 7.99
C GLY A 183 12.32 8.26 7.63
N PRO A 184 12.44 6.94 7.36
CA PRO A 184 13.70 6.34 6.95
C PRO A 184 14.02 6.66 5.47
N LEU A 185 15.31 6.63 5.15
CA LEU A 185 15.79 6.57 3.77
C LEU A 185 15.38 5.24 3.12
N GLY A 186 15.32 5.19 1.78
CA GLY A 186 15.06 3.97 1.03
C GLY A 186 13.59 3.53 0.98
N ARG A 187 12.66 4.22 1.64
CA ARG A 187 11.26 3.80 1.70
C ARG A 187 10.54 3.92 0.34
N GLU A 188 10.93 4.87 -0.49
CA GLU A 188 10.26 5.09 -1.79
C GLU A 188 10.52 3.94 -2.74
N GLU A 189 11.76 3.52 -2.84
CA GLU A 189 12.22 2.46 -3.73
C GLU A 189 12.03 1.06 -3.15
N ALA A 190 11.85 0.91 -1.82
CA ALA A 190 11.86 -0.38 -1.14
C ALA A 190 10.90 -1.43 -1.72
N THR A 191 9.71 -1.02 -2.16
CA THR A 191 8.73 -1.97 -2.71
C THR A 191 9.17 -2.49 -4.08
N GLY A 192 9.64 -1.62 -4.97
CA GLY A 192 10.14 -2.01 -6.29
C GLY A 192 11.44 -2.82 -6.20
N ARG A 193 12.36 -2.44 -5.31
CA ARG A 193 13.57 -3.23 -5.03
C ARG A 193 13.24 -4.62 -4.51
N GLY A 194 12.23 -4.73 -3.65
CA GLY A 194 11.74 -6.03 -3.19
C GLY A 194 11.23 -6.92 -4.32
N VAL A 195 10.58 -6.35 -5.34
CA VAL A 195 10.20 -7.09 -6.57
C VAL A 195 11.46 -7.56 -7.32
N ALA A 196 12.45 -6.69 -7.52
CA ALA A 196 13.70 -7.06 -8.18
C ALA A 196 14.44 -8.19 -7.43
N TYR A 197 14.47 -8.15 -6.09
CA TYR A 197 15.01 -9.24 -5.29
C TYR A 197 14.29 -10.57 -5.52
N CYS A 198 12.95 -10.55 -5.60
CA CYS A 198 12.18 -11.76 -5.89
C CYS A 198 12.47 -12.30 -7.31
N VAL A 199 12.68 -11.43 -8.30
CA VAL A 199 13.11 -11.82 -9.64
C VAL A 199 14.47 -12.49 -9.59
N ASN A 200 15.45 -11.92 -8.89
CA ASN A 200 16.76 -12.52 -8.72
C ASN A 200 16.69 -13.91 -8.08
N PHE A 201 15.95 -14.06 -6.98
CA PHE A 201 15.74 -15.38 -6.34
C PHE A 201 15.07 -16.39 -7.27
N ALA A 202 14.15 -15.95 -8.14
CA ALA A 202 13.54 -16.83 -9.13
C ALA A 202 14.56 -17.29 -10.19
N TYR A 203 15.42 -16.37 -10.65
CA TYR A 203 16.50 -16.68 -11.59
C TYR A 203 17.52 -17.64 -10.97
N ASP A 204 17.96 -17.37 -9.74
CA ASP A 204 18.90 -18.23 -9.00
C ASP A 204 18.36 -19.67 -8.88
N ARG A 205 17.05 -19.84 -8.64
CA ARG A 205 16.42 -21.17 -8.60
C ARG A 205 16.37 -21.88 -9.94
N MET A 206 16.55 -21.17 -11.04
CA MET A 206 16.65 -21.71 -12.39
C MET A 206 18.10 -21.84 -12.87
N ASP A 207 19.08 -21.69 -11.96
CA ASP A 207 20.50 -21.63 -12.25
C ASP A 207 20.86 -20.57 -13.31
N LYS A 208 20.18 -19.40 -13.22
CA LYS A 208 20.35 -18.24 -14.11
C LYS A 208 20.63 -16.97 -13.29
N GLN A 209 21.09 -15.94 -13.97
CA GLN A 209 21.27 -14.61 -13.41
C GLN A 209 20.57 -13.58 -14.30
N VAL A 210 20.15 -12.48 -13.72
CA VAL A 210 19.69 -11.31 -14.46
C VAL A 210 20.91 -10.66 -15.12
N ASP A 211 20.88 -10.53 -16.43
CA ASP A 211 21.99 -10.01 -17.23
C ASP A 211 21.48 -9.23 -18.47
N ASN A 212 22.39 -8.87 -19.37
CA ASN A 212 22.09 -8.13 -20.59
C ASN A 212 21.27 -8.90 -21.65
N ASN A 213 21.05 -10.20 -21.47
CA ASN A 213 20.17 -11.02 -22.29
C ASN A 213 18.75 -11.11 -21.66
N THR A 214 18.60 -10.67 -20.44
CA THR A 214 17.31 -10.65 -19.74
C THR A 214 16.46 -9.51 -20.25
N THR A 215 15.29 -9.81 -20.79
CA THR A 215 14.29 -8.83 -21.18
C THR A 215 13.17 -8.77 -20.16
N VAL A 216 12.70 -7.56 -19.84
CA VAL A 216 11.69 -7.33 -18.81
C VAL A 216 10.59 -6.40 -19.35
N ALA A 217 9.34 -6.81 -19.15
CA ALA A 217 8.16 -5.96 -19.34
C ALA A 217 7.53 -5.63 -17.98
N ILE A 218 7.17 -4.38 -17.77
CA ILE A 218 6.60 -3.90 -16.50
C ILE A 218 5.20 -3.35 -16.74
N HIS A 219 4.20 -4.01 -16.17
CA HIS A 219 2.84 -3.53 -16.16
C HIS A 219 2.56 -2.72 -14.90
N GLY A 220 2.35 -1.40 -15.07
CA GLY A 220 2.21 -0.43 -13.98
C GLY A 220 3.51 0.34 -13.69
N PHE A 221 3.70 1.49 -14.33
CA PHE A 221 4.91 2.32 -14.17
C PHE A 221 4.72 3.42 -13.12
N GLY A 222 4.38 3.00 -11.89
CA GLY A 222 4.16 3.86 -10.73
C GLY A 222 5.18 3.65 -9.62
N LYS A 223 4.75 3.83 -8.35
CA LYS A 223 5.60 3.75 -7.13
C LYS A 223 6.32 2.41 -6.94
N VAL A 224 5.89 1.35 -7.60
CA VAL A 224 6.52 0.03 -7.55
C VAL A 224 7.29 -0.26 -8.85
N GLY A 225 6.66 -0.04 -9.99
CA GLY A 225 7.26 -0.36 -11.29
C GLY A 225 8.50 0.47 -11.62
N MET A 226 8.49 1.77 -11.33
CA MET A 226 9.68 2.61 -11.59
C MET A 226 10.92 2.14 -10.83
N PRO A 227 10.90 1.93 -9.49
CA PRO A 227 12.08 1.43 -8.78
C PRO A 227 12.47 0.01 -9.18
N ALA A 228 11.51 -0.86 -9.51
CA ALA A 228 11.82 -2.19 -10.02
C ALA A 228 12.55 -2.12 -11.37
N ALA A 229 12.10 -1.24 -12.28
CA ALA A 229 12.76 -1.01 -13.56
C ALA A 229 14.21 -0.53 -13.38
N VAL A 230 14.42 0.41 -12.46
CA VAL A 230 15.78 0.93 -12.18
C VAL A 230 16.68 -0.18 -11.67
N ASP A 231 16.24 -0.91 -10.63
CA ASP A 231 17.05 -1.94 -9.98
C ASP A 231 17.40 -3.08 -10.96
N LEU A 232 16.46 -3.53 -11.80
CA LEU A 232 16.71 -4.55 -12.81
C LEU A 232 17.60 -4.04 -13.96
N ALA A 233 17.42 -2.80 -14.39
CA ALA A 233 18.27 -2.20 -15.41
C ALA A 233 19.71 -1.97 -14.93
N GLU A 234 19.91 -1.59 -13.67
CA GLU A 234 21.25 -1.48 -13.06
C GLU A 234 21.99 -2.83 -13.00
N GLN A 235 21.25 -3.95 -12.98
CA GLN A 235 21.81 -5.29 -13.06
C GLN A 235 22.10 -5.75 -14.50
N GLY A 236 21.73 -4.94 -15.49
CA GLY A 236 21.98 -5.20 -16.90
C GLY A 236 20.75 -5.65 -17.70
N ALA A 237 19.59 -5.89 -17.06
CA ALA A 237 18.40 -6.29 -17.80
C ALA A 237 17.91 -5.17 -18.74
N LYS A 238 17.41 -5.57 -19.92
CA LYS A 238 16.75 -4.69 -20.86
C LYS A 238 15.28 -4.51 -20.50
N ILE A 239 14.88 -3.32 -20.10
CA ILE A 239 13.45 -3.02 -19.90
C ILE A 239 12.85 -2.71 -21.27
N VAL A 240 12.21 -3.70 -21.88
CA VAL A 240 11.73 -3.59 -23.26
C VAL A 240 10.33 -3.02 -23.37
N ALA A 241 9.52 -3.13 -22.32
CA ALA A 241 8.17 -2.57 -22.30
C ALA A 241 7.78 -2.05 -20.94
N VAL A 242 7.06 -0.93 -20.91
CA VAL A 242 6.40 -0.42 -19.70
C VAL A 242 5.00 0.07 -20.05
N SER A 243 4.04 -0.12 -19.11
CA SER A 243 2.69 0.40 -19.27
C SER A 243 2.19 1.10 -18.01
N ASP A 244 1.26 2.03 -18.21
CA ASP A 244 0.46 2.63 -17.14
C ASP A 244 -1.03 2.70 -17.56
N VAL A 245 -1.84 3.44 -16.80
CA VAL A 245 -3.27 3.62 -17.11
C VAL A 245 -3.53 4.34 -18.43
N SER A 246 -2.53 5.00 -19.02
CA SER A 246 -2.67 5.77 -20.26
C SER A 246 -2.32 4.98 -21.53
N GLY A 247 -1.52 3.91 -21.40
CA GLY A 247 -1.03 3.11 -22.51
C GLY A 247 0.30 2.45 -22.21
N ALA A 248 0.89 1.85 -23.22
CA ALA A 248 2.16 1.15 -23.15
C ALA A 248 3.15 1.62 -24.21
N VAL A 249 4.43 1.56 -23.88
CA VAL A 249 5.55 1.84 -24.80
C VAL A 249 6.47 0.64 -24.85
N TYR A 250 7.06 0.40 -26.04
CA TYR A 250 7.90 -0.75 -26.32
C TYR A 250 9.12 -0.34 -27.13
N ASP A 251 10.27 -0.91 -26.77
CA ASP A 251 11.50 -0.84 -27.54
C ASP A 251 12.27 -2.16 -27.37
N PRO A 252 12.46 -2.97 -28.41
CA PRO A 252 13.15 -4.27 -28.32
C PRO A 252 14.63 -4.14 -27.94
N ASP A 253 15.24 -2.99 -28.19
CA ASP A 253 16.64 -2.70 -27.84
C ASP A 253 16.82 -2.25 -26.39
N GLY A 254 15.70 -1.91 -25.72
CA GLY A 254 15.64 -1.48 -24.33
C GLY A 254 15.33 0.00 -24.16
N LEU A 255 14.34 0.28 -23.34
CA LEU A 255 13.89 1.63 -22.99
C LEU A 255 14.89 2.32 -22.05
N ASP A 256 15.11 3.63 -22.25
CA ASP A 256 15.84 4.48 -21.28
C ASP A 256 14.96 4.74 -20.05
N VAL A 257 15.14 3.91 -19.03
CA VAL A 257 14.33 3.92 -17.80
C VAL A 257 14.38 5.28 -17.10
N LEU A 258 15.56 5.94 -17.07
CA LEU A 258 15.69 7.22 -16.37
C LEU A 258 14.97 8.35 -17.11
N LYS A 259 15.01 8.35 -18.45
CA LYS A 259 14.25 9.33 -19.24
C LYS A 259 12.74 9.11 -19.07
N LEU A 260 12.28 7.86 -19.09
CA LEU A 260 10.87 7.53 -18.84
C LEU A 260 10.41 8.00 -17.46
N ILE A 261 11.19 7.74 -16.40
CA ILE A 261 10.88 8.19 -15.04
C ILE A 261 10.79 9.72 -14.98
N ASN A 262 11.72 10.44 -15.61
CA ASN A 262 11.69 11.89 -15.64
C ASN A 262 10.48 12.42 -16.41
N TRP A 263 10.08 11.75 -17.47
CA TRP A 263 8.87 12.06 -18.24
C TRP A 263 7.61 11.94 -17.36
N VAL A 264 7.42 10.80 -16.70
CA VAL A 264 6.25 10.54 -15.86
C VAL A 264 6.23 11.43 -14.60
N LYS A 265 7.39 11.67 -13.97
CA LYS A 265 7.50 12.62 -12.84
C LYS A 265 7.17 14.06 -13.25
N GLY A 266 7.31 14.40 -14.51
CA GLY A 266 6.85 15.65 -15.11
C GLY A 266 5.33 15.72 -15.32
N ARG A 267 4.56 14.77 -14.77
CA ARG A 267 3.10 14.60 -14.93
C ARG A 267 2.65 14.40 -16.38
N LYS A 268 3.50 13.81 -17.21
CA LYS A 268 3.20 13.44 -18.59
C LYS A 268 2.79 11.98 -18.67
N LEU A 269 1.89 11.66 -19.57
CA LEU A 269 1.37 10.31 -19.75
C LEU A 269 2.32 9.47 -20.62
N LEU A 270 2.41 8.16 -20.39
CA LEU A 270 3.23 7.27 -21.22
C LEU A 270 2.80 7.24 -22.67
N LYS A 271 1.50 7.33 -22.96
CA LYS A 271 0.94 7.39 -24.31
C LYS A 271 1.47 8.57 -25.15
N ASP A 272 2.02 9.61 -24.50
CA ASP A 272 2.55 10.80 -25.17
C ASP A 272 4.10 10.80 -25.22
N TYR A 273 4.75 9.70 -24.83
CA TYR A 273 6.20 9.57 -24.89
C TYR A 273 6.66 9.30 -26.33
N HIS A 274 7.66 10.04 -26.82
CA HIS A 274 8.07 9.99 -28.23
C HIS A 274 9.33 9.15 -28.42
N GLY A 275 9.50 8.63 -29.66
CA GLY A 275 10.70 7.92 -30.08
C GLY A 275 10.71 6.43 -29.79
N VAL A 276 9.58 5.86 -29.42
CA VAL A 276 9.37 4.43 -29.13
C VAL A 276 8.06 3.94 -29.76
N GLU A 277 7.89 2.64 -29.88
CA GLU A 277 6.64 2.05 -30.33
C GLU A 277 5.56 2.13 -29.22
N HIS A 278 4.33 2.48 -29.62
CA HIS A 278 3.17 2.45 -28.75
C HIS A 278 2.37 1.18 -28.99
N ILE A 279 2.14 0.42 -27.93
CA ILE A 279 1.37 -0.82 -27.98
C ILE A 279 0.11 -0.71 -27.13
N SER A 280 -0.88 -1.56 -27.40
CA SER A 280 -2.09 -1.64 -26.55
C SER A 280 -1.74 -2.26 -25.18
N ASN A 281 -2.41 -1.77 -24.14
CA ASN A 281 -2.35 -2.39 -22.80
C ASN A 281 -2.94 -3.80 -22.81
#